data_743f9febe8807556e9e3b45983c2a434
#
_entry.id   743f9febe8807556e9e3b45983c2a434
#
_cell.length_a   1.000
_cell.length_b   1.000
_cell.length_c   1.000
_cell.angle_alpha   90.00
_cell.angle_beta   90.00
_cell.angle_gamma   90.00
#
_symmetry.space_group_name_H-M   'P 1'
#
loop_
_entity.id
_entity.type
_entity.pdbx_description
1 polymer ?
#
loop_
_entity_poly.entity_id
_entity_poly.type
_entity_poly.pdbx_seq_one_letter_code
_entity_poly.pdbx_strand_id
1 'polypeptide(L)'
;MAPVILHDSADTATRDAARVLVDKLAADPANGIEAILDHDAVVALGGFPDAAFVVTFRSGFCNGGALSGPLVTESWQKGTHGYNPATTPEMRASFFAVGHGVARGKDLGVVDMRQIAPTLARILGVSLPTAKQPALILH
;
A
#
# COMPACT_ATOMS: atom_id res chain seq x y z
N MET A 1 6.93 -1.18 -0.66
CA MET A 1 6.93 0.13 0.04
C MET A 1 7.81 0.03 1.28
N ALA A 2 8.55 1.09 1.62
CA ALA A 2 9.41 1.15 2.79
C ALA A 2 9.01 2.37 3.64
N PRO A 3 8.42 2.17 4.84
CA PRO A 3 8.10 3.27 5.74
C PRO A 3 9.36 3.82 6.40
N VAL A 4 9.46 5.13 6.51
CA VAL A 4 10.46 5.83 7.32
C VAL A 4 9.77 6.28 8.60
N ILE A 5 10.16 5.67 9.71
CA ILE A 5 9.60 5.94 11.04
C ILE A 5 10.71 6.55 11.88
N LEU A 6 10.44 7.67 12.50
CA LEU A 6 11.38 8.34 13.40
C LEU A 6 11.21 7.81 14.82
N HIS A 7 12.31 7.72 15.55
CA HIS A 7 12.27 7.38 16.98
C HIS A 7 11.48 8.43 17.79
N ASP A 8 11.68 9.70 17.45
CA ASP A 8 10.86 10.81 17.93
C ASP A 8 10.12 11.45 16.75
N SER A 9 8.81 11.32 16.72
CA SER A 9 7.97 11.87 15.65
C SER A 9 7.96 13.43 15.63
N ALA A 10 8.35 14.07 16.73
CA ALA A 10 8.49 15.53 16.83
C ALA A 10 9.83 16.06 16.25
N ASP A 11 10.80 15.19 15.96
CA ASP A 11 12.09 15.59 15.37
C ASP A 11 11.93 15.91 13.89
N THR A 12 11.50 17.14 13.62
CA THR A 12 11.31 17.64 12.26
C THR A 12 12.65 17.82 11.53
N ALA A 13 13.74 18.09 12.23
CA ALA A 13 15.05 18.28 11.62
C ALA A 13 15.57 16.95 11.03
N THR A 14 15.48 15.86 11.77
CA THR A 14 15.86 14.53 11.26
C THR A 14 14.92 14.09 10.14
N ARG A 15 13.60 14.34 10.26
CA ARG A 15 12.63 14.06 9.19
C ARG A 15 13.02 14.76 7.89
N ASP A 16 13.28 16.05 7.95
CA ASP A 16 13.58 16.86 6.77
C ASP A 16 14.93 16.47 6.14
N ALA A 17 15.94 16.19 6.96
CA ALA A 17 17.21 15.67 6.49
C ALA A 17 17.06 14.30 5.79
N ALA A 18 16.30 13.37 6.38
CA ALA A 18 16.01 12.08 5.77
C ALA A 18 15.25 12.24 4.46
N ARG A 19 14.27 13.15 4.40
CA ARG A 19 13.51 13.43 3.19
C ARG A 19 14.42 13.95 2.07
N VAL A 20 15.27 14.92 2.34
CA VAL A 20 16.25 15.46 1.36
C VAL A 20 17.16 14.35 0.83
N LEU A 21 17.62 13.43 1.69
CA LEU A 21 18.43 12.30 1.26
C LEU A 21 17.67 11.38 0.31
N VAL A 22 16.44 11.01 0.65
CA VAL A 22 15.62 10.11 -0.17
C VAL A 22 15.21 10.78 -1.48
N ASP A 23 14.91 12.08 -1.50
CA ASP A 23 14.65 12.84 -2.73
C ASP A 23 15.86 12.80 -3.69
N LYS A 24 17.09 12.92 -3.16
CA LYS A 24 18.32 12.77 -3.97
C LYS A 24 18.44 11.36 -4.55
N LEU A 25 18.12 10.34 -3.77
CA LEU A 25 18.15 8.96 -4.25
C LEU A 25 17.07 8.71 -5.33
N ALA A 26 15.89 9.30 -5.17
CA ALA A 26 14.80 9.19 -6.14
C ALA A 26 15.08 9.89 -7.47
N ALA A 27 15.98 10.88 -7.48
CA ALA A 27 16.40 11.57 -8.70
C ALA A 27 17.16 10.67 -9.68
N ASP A 28 17.78 9.59 -9.21
CA ASP A 28 18.41 8.58 -10.06
C ASP A 28 17.45 7.42 -10.32
N PRO A 29 16.99 7.24 -11.58
CA PRO A 29 16.11 6.13 -11.95
C PRO A 29 16.67 4.74 -11.66
N ALA A 30 18.00 4.58 -11.59
CA ALA A 30 18.65 3.31 -11.29
C ALA A 30 18.35 2.82 -9.87
N ASN A 31 17.96 3.68 -8.96
CA ASN A 31 17.57 3.33 -7.59
C ASN A 31 16.15 2.75 -7.49
N GLY A 32 15.37 2.76 -8.58
CA GLY A 32 14.06 2.13 -8.64
C GLY A 32 12.99 2.75 -7.74
N ILE A 33 13.22 3.94 -7.17
CA ILE A 33 12.21 4.66 -6.40
C ILE A 33 11.16 5.22 -7.36
N GLU A 34 9.89 4.97 -7.05
CA GLU A 34 8.75 5.43 -7.84
C GLU A 34 8.25 6.79 -7.32
N ALA A 35 7.96 6.84 -6.02
CA ALA A 35 7.48 8.04 -5.36
C ALA A 35 7.80 8.01 -3.86
N ILE A 36 7.67 9.18 -3.24
CA ILE A 36 7.76 9.35 -1.79
C ILE A 36 6.41 9.92 -1.33
N LEU A 37 5.63 9.10 -0.67
CA LEU A 37 4.32 9.47 -0.13
C LEU A 37 4.51 10.13 1.22
N ASP A 38 3.93 11.30 1.42
CA ASP A 38 3.92 11.97 2.71
C ASP A 38 2.98 11.25 3.70
N HIS A 39 3.01 11.67 4.96
CA HIS A 39 2.21 11.10 6.03
C HIS A 39 0.71 11.07 5.69
N ASP A 40 0.16 12.17 5.20
CA ASP A 40 -1.28 12.29 4.94
C ASP A 40 -1.73 11.37 3.80
N ALA A 41 -0.93 11.25 2.73
CA ALA A 41 -1.18 10.32 1.64
C ALA A 41 -1.14 8.87 2.10
N VAL A 42 -0.20 8.51 2.99
CA VAL A 42 -0.08 7.16 3.57
C VAL A 42 -1.28 6.83 4.44
N VAL A 43 -1.70 7.75 5.30
CA VAL A 43 -2.88 7.58 6.17
C VAL A 43 -4.16 7.45 5.34
N ALA A 44 -4.30 8.23 4.27
CA ALA A 44 -5.45 8.13 3.35
C ALA A 44 -5.54 6.75 2.66
N LEU A 45 -4.40 6.10 2.42
CA LEU A 45 -4.33 4.72 1.90
C LEU A 45 -4.61 3.66 2.98
N GLY A 46 -4.69 4.06 4.26
CA GLY A 46 -4.91 3.15 5.39
C GLY A 46 -3.65 2.39 5.83
N GLY A 47 -2.45 2.91 5.47
CA GLY A 47 -1.16 2.31 5.83
C GLY A 47 -0.40 3.10 6.89
N PHE A 48 0.58 2.51 7.51
CA PHE A 48 1.68 3.06 8.32
C PHE A 48 1.38 4.39 9.05
N PRO A 49 0.50 4.42 10.06
CA PRO A 49 0.09 5.68 10.71
C PRO A 49 1.24 6.42 11.42
N ASP A 50 2.33 5.70 11.74
CA ASP A 50 3.50 6.27 12.43
C ASP A 50 4.63 6.67 11.46
N ALA A 51 4.44 6.47 10.14
CA ALA A 51 5.47 6.82 9.17
C ALA A 51 5.50 8.33 8.93
N ALA A 52 6.69 8.90 8.96
CA ALA A 52 6.91 10.29 8.53
C ALA A 52 6.67 10.45 7.03
N PHE A 53 7.09 9.45 6.25
CA PHE A 53 6.80 9.27 4.84
C PHE A 53 7.07 7.81 4.43
N VAL A 54 6.62 7.41 3.24
CA VAL A 54 6.81 6.06 2.69
C VAL A 54 7.43 6.14 1.31
N VAL A 55 8.51 5.39 1.09
CA VAL A 55 9.15 5.22 -0.21
C VAL A 55 8.45 4.10 -0.97
N THR A 56 7.98 4.37 -2.16
CA THR A 56 7.45 3.35 -3.08
C THR A 56 8.47 3.02 -4.15
N PHE A 57 8.40 1.79 -4.68
CA PHE A 57 9.34 1.30 -5.68
C PHE A 57 8.61 0.94 -6.97
N ARG A 58 9.30 1.09 -8.09
CA ARG A 58 8.84 0.61 -9.39
C ARG A 58 8.76 -0.90 -9.39
N SER A 59 7.91 -1.45 -10.25
CA SER A 59 7.87 -2.91 -10.48
C SER A 59 9.27 -3.45 -10.79
N GLY A 60 9.64 -4.55 -10.16
CA GLY A 60 10.98 -5.15 -10.24
C GLY A 60 11.96 -4.68 -9.15
N PHE A 61 11.63 -3.66 -8.36
CA PHE A 61 12.46 -3.21 -7.23
C PHE A 61 11.75 -3.44 -5.90
N CYS A 62 12.51 -3.74 -4.88
CA CYS A 62 12.02 -3.82 -3.50
C CYS A 62 13.07 -3.30 -2.52
N ASN A 63 12.66 -2.98 -1.31
CA ASN A 63 13.62 -2.61 -0.26
C ASN A 63 14.44 -3.84 0.18
N GLY A 64 15.74 -3.63 0.34
CA GLY A 64 16.65 -4.59 0.95
C GLY A 64 16.80 -4.36 2.47
N GLY A 65 17.53 -5.28 3.13
CA GLY A 65 17.85 -5.16 4.56
C GLY A 65 19.32 -4.88 4.85
N ALA A 66 20.17 -4.68 3.83
CA ALA A 66 21.59 -4.42 4.02
C ALA A 66 21.83 -2.99 4.53
N LEU A 67 22.67 -2.85 5.55
CA LEU A 67 23.05 -1.56 6.13
C LEU A 67 24.34 -0.99 5.53
N SER A 68 24.99 -1.74 4.62
CA SER A 68 26.23 -1.35 3.97
C SER A 68 26.39 -2.06 2.62
N GLY A 69 27.29 -1.58 1.77
CA GLY A 69 27.52 -2.14 0.44
C GLY A 69 26.84 -1.35 -0.68
N PRO A 70 26.69 -1.92 -1.87
CA PRO A 70 26.03 -1.26 -2.99
C PRO A 70 24.58 -0.92 -2.67
N LEU A 71 24.12 0.26 -3.13
CA LEU A 71 22.77 0.76 -2.88
C LEU A 71 21.71 -0.12 -3.58
N VAL A 72 22.02 -0.61 -4.77
CA VAL A 72 21.17 -1.51 -5.55
C VAL A 72 21.89 -2.82 -5.79
N THR A 73 21.24 -3.92 -5.52
CA THR A 73 21.77 -5.28 -5.72
C THR A 73 20.70 -6.16 -6.34
N GLU A 74 21.11 -7.22 -7.01
CA GLU A 74 20.16 -8.24 -7.46
C GLU A 74 19.53 -8.96 -6.27
N SER A 75 18.21 -9.19 -6.36
CA SER A 75 17.46 -9.98 -5.39
C SER A 75 17.23 -11.40 -5.88
N TRP A 76 17.35 -12.37 -4.98
CA TRP A 76 16.92 -13.75 -5.23
C TRP A 76 15.37 -13.87 -5.28
N GLN A 77 14.64 -12.92 -4.70
CA GLN A 77 13.18 -12.89 -4.73
C GLN A 77 12.70 -12.60 -6.15
N LYS A 78 11.80 -13.46 -6.66
CA LYS A 78 11.20 -13.31 -7.99
C LYS A 78 9.83 -12.67 -7.98
N GLY A 79 9.30 -12.39 -6.80
CA GLY A 79 8.04 -11.68 -6.59
C GLY A 79 7.97 -11.14 -5.18
N THR A 80 7.32 -10.01 -5.02
CA THR A 80 7.10 -9.38 -3.71
C THR A 80 5.77 -8.64 -3.70
N HIS A 81 5.31 -8.28 -2.53
CA HIS A 81 4.12 -7.45 -2.28
C HIS A 81 4.52 -6.03 -1.84
N GLY A 82 3.53 -5.16 -1.62
CA GLY A 82 3.77 -3.85 -1.03
C GLY A 82 4.12 -2.76 -2.04
N TYR A 83 3.74 -2.92 -3.31
CA TYR A 83 3.70 -1.82 -4.27
C TYR A 83 2.44 -0.97 -4.08
N ASN A 84 2.44 0.23 -4.64
CA ASN A 84 1.26 1.07 -4.65
C ASN A 84 0.20 0.47 -5.60
N PRO A 85 -0.98 0.05 -5.10
CA PRO A 85 -1.99 -0.59 -5.94
C PRO A 85 -2.63 0.37 -6.95
N ALA A 86 -2.48 1.69 -6.77
CA ALA A 86 -2.98 2.68 -7.72
C ALA A 86 -2.12 2.74 -8.99
N THR A 87 -0.82 2.47 -8.87
CA THR A 87 0.16 2.55 -9.97
C THR A 87 0.65 1.19 -10.44
N THR A 88 0.37 0.11 -9.69
CA THR A 88 0.84 -1.26 -9.95
C THR A 88 -0.35 -2.22 -10.08
N PRO A 89 -0.96 -2.34 -11.29
CA PRO A 89 -2.13 -3.21 -11.50
C PRO A 89 -1.87 -4.69 -11.14
N GLU A 90 -0.63 -5.15 -11.20
CA GLU A 90 -0.21 -6.51 -10.85
C GLU A 90 -0.43 -6.83 -9.35
N MET A 91 -0.66 -5.80 -8.52
CA MET A 91 -1.02 -5.98 -7.11
C MET A 91 -2.50 -6.37 -6.91
N ARG A 92 -3.29 -6.37 -7.97
CA ARG A 92 -4.70 -6.75 -7.88
C ARG A 92 -4.83 -8.24 -7.65
N ALA A 93 -5.74 -8.59 -6.73
CA ALA A 93 -6.12 -9.98 -6.44
C ALA A 93 -7.51 -10.27 -6.99
N SER A 94 -7.81 -11.55 -7.22
CA SER A 94 -9.16 -11.97 -7.61
C SER A 94 -10.07 -12.03 -6.37
N PHE A 95 -11.31 -11.59 -6.53
CA PHE A 95 -12.36 -11.71 -5.54
C PHE A 95 -13.51 -12.53 -6.11
N PHE A 96 -13.91 -13.58 -5.41
CA PHE A 96 -15.03 -14.43 -5.75
C PHE A 96 -16.00 -14.50 -4.57
N ALA A 97 -17.28 -14.34 -4.86
CA ALA A 97 -18.34 -14.50 -3.87
C ALA A 97 -19.35 -15.54 -4.37
N VAL A 98 -19.69 -16.52 -3.52
CA VAL A 98 -20.67 -17.55 -3.80
C VAL A 98 -21.52 -17.78 -2.55
N GLY A 99 -22.84 -17.88 -2.71
CA GLY A 99 -23.72 -18.17 -1.61
C GLY A 99 -25.14 -17.65 -1.79
N HIS A 100 -25.94 -17.77 -0.73
CA HIS A 100 -27.29 -17.23 -0.70
C HIS A 100 -27.25 -15.69 -0.84
N GLY A 101 -28.12 -15.13 -1.68
CA GLY A 101 -28.18 -13.68 -1.92
C GLY A 101 -27.06 -13.12 -2.83
N VAL A 102 -26.25 -14.00 -3.44
CA VAL A 102 -25.24 -13.61 -4.43
C VAL A 102 -25.72 -13.93 -5.83
N ALA A 103 -25.78 -12.94 -6.71
CA ALA A 103 -26.16 -13.14 -8.11
C ALA A 103 -25.14 -14.01 -8.83
N ARG A 104 -25.64 -14.96 -9.63
CA ARG A 104 -24.79 -15.83 -10.44
C ARG A 104 -24.25 -15.09 -11.65
N GLY A 105 -22.97 -15.29 -11.94
CA GLY A 105 -22.31 -14.74 -13.13
C GLY A 105 -22.21 -13.22 -13.17
N LYS A 106 -22.40 -12.55 -12.04
CA LYS A 106 -22.24 -11.09 -11.94
C LYS A 106 -20.76 -10.73 -11.91
N ASP A 107 -20.35 -9.92 -12.88
CA ASP A 107 -19.04 -9.26 -12.85
C ASP A 107 -19.15 -7.97 -12.03
N LEU A 108 -18.35 -7.87 -10.99
CA LEU A 108 -18.28 -6.69 -10.11
C LEU A 108 -17.26 -5.66 -10.60
N GLY A 109 -16.49 -5.99 -11.66
CA GLY A 109 -15.38 -5.17 -12.10
C GLY A 109 -14.27 -5.05 -11.03
N VAL A 110 -13.61 -3.91 -10.98
CA VAL A 110 -12.60 -3.62 -9.97
C VAL A 110 -13.27 -3.18 -8.68
N VAL A 111 -13.06 -3.92 -7.60
CA VAL A 111 -13.59 -3.62 -6.27
C VAL A 111 -12.47 -3.16 -5.34
N ASP A 112 -12.81 -2.26 -4.42
CA ASP A 112 -11.89 -1.87 -3.34
C ASP A 112 -11.95 -2.94 -2.23
N MET A 113 -10.79 -3.48 -1.83
CA MET A 113 -10.70 -4.49 -0.77
C MET A 113 -11.38 -4.03 0.53
N ARG A 114 -11.39 -2.72 0.81
CA ARG A 114 -12.07 -2.13 1.98
C ARG A 114 -13.60 -2.27 1.95
N GLN A 115 -14.19 -2.65 0.81
CA GLN A 115 -15.61 -2.96 0.69
C GLN A 115 -15.97 -4.37 1.16
N ILE A 116 -14.98 -5.28 1.30
CA ILE A 116 -15.23 -6.68 1.68
C ILE A 116 -15.80 -6.79 3.10
N ALA A 117 -15.15 -6.15 4.08
CA ALA A 117 -15.59 -6.20 5.47
C ALA A 117 -17.03 -5.66 5.67
N PRO A 118 -17.43 -4.47 5.17
CA PRO A 118 -18.81 -4.00 5.27
C PRO A 118 -19.79 -4.89 4.48
N THR A 119 -19.35 -5.54 3.41
CA THR A 119 -20.19 -6.52 2.70
C THR A 119 -20.50 -7.73 3.56
N LEU A 120 -19.51 -8.28 4.24
CA LEU A 120 -19.68 -9.39 5.18
C LEU A 120 -20.57 -8.97 6.37
N ALA A 121 -20.34 -7.78 6.93
CA ALA A 121 -21.16 -7.26 8.02
C ALA A 121 -22.64 -7.16 7.60
N ARG A 122 -22.93 -6.67 6.40
CA ARG A 122 -24.29 -6.60 5.86
C ARG A 122 -24.91 -7.99 5.69
N ILE A 123 -24.17 -8.96 5.18
CA ILE A 123 -24.65 -10.35 5.02
C ILE A 123 -24.98 -10.98 6.39
N LEU A 124 -24.16 -10.70 7.39
CA LEU A 124 -24.33 -11.22 8.75
C LEU A 124 -25.36 -10.43 9.59
N GLY A 125 -25.90 -9.32 9.06
CA GLY A 125 -26.84 -8.48 9.80
C GLY A 125 -26.21 -7.72 10.97
N VAL A 126 -24.88 -7.49 10.94
CA VAL A 126 -24.15 -6.76 11.99
C VAL A 126 -23.74 -5.38 11.52
N SER A 127 -23.61 -4.45 12.46
CA SER A 127 -23.15 -3.09 12.17
C SER A 127 -21.62 -3.02 12.15
N LEU A 128 -21.05 -2.28 11.18
CA LEU A 128 -19.62 -1.95 11.10
C LEU A 128 -19.45 -0.44 10.91
N PRO A 129 -19.65 0.36 11.97
CA PRO A 129 -19.67 1.84 11.87
C PRO A 129 -18.31 2.43 11.48
N THR A 130 -17.22 1.70 11.64
CA THR A 130 -15.87 2.13 11.27
C THR A 130 -15.53 1.90 9.79
N ALA A 131 -16.42 1.27 9.03
CA ALA A 131 -16.20 1.04 7.59
C ALA A 131 -16.04 2.36 6.84
N LYS A 132 -15.00 2.44 6.01
CA LYS A 132 -14.68 3.62 5.20
C LYS A 132 -15.25 3.55 3.78
N GLN A 133 -15.71 2.38 3.37
CA GLN A 133 -16.28 2.12 2.05
C GLN A 133 -17.65 1.45 2.19
N PRO A 134 -18.59 1.67 1.26
CA PRO A 134 -19.89 1.01 1.27
C PRO A 134 -19.73 -0.49 0.97
N ALA A 135 -20.69 -1.28 1.42
CA ALA A 135 -20.77 -2.70 1.07
C ALA A 135 -21.00 -2.90 -0.44
N LEU A 136 -20.43 -3.94 -1.01
CA LEU A 136 -20.68 -4.36 -2.40
C LEU A 136 -22.13 -4.78 -2.60
N ILE A 137 -22.70 -4.48 -3.77
CA ILE A 137 -24.01 -4.96 -4.20
C ILE A 137 -23.80 -6.31 -4.88
N LEU A 138 -24.17 -7.41 -4.22
CA LEU A 138 -23.94 -8.78 -4.70
C LEU A 138 -25.17 -9.40 -5.41
N HIS A 139 -26.30 -8.73 -5.40
CA HIS A 139 -27.58 -9.16 -6.05
C HIS A 139 -27.89 -8.33 -7.27
#